data_a8dd87fe77a8038ea2ce0a34e915de46
#
_entry.id   a8dd87fe77a8038ea2ce0a34e915de46
#
_cell.length_a   1.000
_cell.length_b   1.000
_cell.length_c   1.000
_cell.angle_alpha   90.00
_cell.angle_beta   90.00
_cell.angle_gamma   90.00
#
_symmetry.space_group_name_H-M   'P 1'
#
loop_
_entity.id
_entity.type
_entity.pdbx_description
1 polymer ?
#
loop_
_entity_poly.entity_id
_entity_poly.type
_entity_poly.pdbx_seq_one_letter_code
_entity_poly.pdbx_strand_id
1 'polypeptide(L)'
;MKALVLSGGAGTRLRPITHTSAKQLVPVANKPVLFYGLEAIRDAGITDVGIIVGDTRPEIEAAVGDGSALGIRVTYIPQEAPLGLGHAVLIAREFLADDDFVMYLGDNFIIGGISDLVDGFKRGGPDAQILLTKVDNPQQFGIAELDDA
;
A
#
# COMPACT_ATOMS: atom_id res chain seq x y z
N MET A 1 -8.67 -0.09 -13.31
CA MET A 1 -8.35 -0.08 -11.85
C MET A 1 -6.85 -0.05 -11.65
N LYS A 2 -6.36 0.79 -10.77
CA LYS A 2 -4.96 0.97 -10.43
C LYS A 2 -4.70 0.62 -8.97
N ALA A 3 -3.45 0.57 -8.54
CA ALA A 3 -3.12 0.49 -7.12
C ALA A 3 -2.27 1.68 -6.69
N LEU A 4 -2.50 2.17 -5.47
CA LEU A 4 -1.71 3.19 -4.82
C LEU A 4 -1.10 2.60 -3.55
N VAL A 5 0.21 2.36 -3.57
CA VAL A 5 0.94 1.77 -2.44
C VAL A 5 1.65 2.87 -1.66
N LEU A 6 1.38 2.93 -0.37
CA LEU A 6 1.96 3.94 0.52
C LEU A 6 3.24 3.41 1.15
N SER A 7 4.37 3.92 0.69
CA SER A 7 5.71 3.55 1.17
C SER A 7 6.45 4.72 1.84
N GLY A 8 5.75 5.82 2.10
CA GLY A 8 6.28 6.97 2.83
C GLY A 8 6.07 6.83 4.34
N GLY A 9 7.14 6.79 5.11
CA GLY A 9 7.05 6.79 6.58
C GLY A 9 8.37 6.43 7.24
N ALA A 10 8.74 7.18 8.27
CA ALA A 10 10.07 7.10 8.91
C ALA A 10 10.32 5.82 9.74
N GLY A 11 9.35 4.90 9.86
CA GLY A 11 9.54 3.60 10.52
C GLY A 11 10.02 3.66 11.97
N THR A 12 9.74 4.73 12.70
CA THR A 12 10.32 5.01 14.05
C THR A 12 10.03 3.93 15.09
N ARG A 13 8.90 3.21 14.94
CA ARG A 13 8.48 2.14 15.86
C ARG A 13 9.30 0.85 15.71
N LEU A 14 9.98 0.66 14.58
CA LEU A 14 10.80 -0.53 14.29
C LEU A 14 12.30 -0.28 14.50
N ARG A 15 12.67 0.84 15.14
CA ARG A 15 14.07 1.07 15.50
C ARG A 15 14.55 0.01 16.51
N PRO A 16 15.81 -0.47 16.40
CA PRO A 16 16.91 0.04 15.55
C PRO A 16 16.91 -0.50 14.11
N ILE A 17 16.05 -1.45 13.73
CA ILE A 17 16.07 -2.11 12.41
C ILE A 17 15.90 -1.11 11.27
N THR A 18 15.09 -0.07 11.48
CA THR A 18 14.78 0.95 10.46
C THR A 18 15.60 2.24 10.61
N HIS A 19 16.73 2.20 11.31
CA HIS A 19 17.63 3.36 11.39
C HIS A 19 18.28 3.72 10.05
N THR A 20 18.50 2.72 9.21
CA THR A 20 19.24 2.83 7.95
C THR A 20 18.47 2.29 6.74
N SER A 21 17.22 1.84 6.92
CA SER A 21 16.45 1.19 5.85
C SER A 21 14.99 1.49 5.95
N ALA A 22 14.33 1.57 4.80
CA ALA A 22 12.88 1.70 4.70
C ALA A 22 12.17 0.54 5.43
N LYS A 23 11.20 0.85 6.30
CA LYS A 23 10.46 -0.19 7.04
C LYS A 23 9.78 -1.20 6.12
N GLN A 24 9.42 -0.79 4.92
CA GLN A 24 8.80 -1.60 3.88
C GLN A 24 9.77 -2.61 3.25
N LEU A 25 11.08 -2.43 3.47
CA LEU A 25 12.11 -3.37 3.01
C LEU A 25 12.55 -4.35 4.11
N VAL A 26 11.98 -4.26 5.32
CA VAL A 26 12.23 -5.25 6.37
C VAL A 26 11.78 -6.63 5.87
N PRO A 27 12.67 -7.66 5.97
CA PRO A 27 12.35 -8.97 5.44
C PRO A 27 11.39 -9.74 6.36
N VAL A 28 10.40 -10.36 5.74
CA VAL A 28 9.55 -11.39 6.33
C VAL A 28 9.81 -12.66 5.53
N ALA A 29 10.27 -13.73 6.18
CA ALA A 29 10.66 -14.98 5.51
C ALA A 29 11.61 -14.74 4.30
N ASN A 30 12.64 -13.92 4.49
CA ASN A 30 13.68 -13.57 3.49
C ASN A 30 13.22 -12.75 2.28
N LYS A 31 11.99 -12.19 2.30
CA LYS A 31 11.48 -11.30 1.27
C LYS A 31 10.98 -9.99 1.90
N PRO A 32 11.31 -8.80 1.34
CA PRO A 32 10.81 -7.52 1.85
C PRO A 32 9.27 -7.52 1.95
N VAL A 33 8.73 -6.97 3.04
CA VAL A 33 7.27 -6.96 3.27
C VAL A 33 6.51 -6.26 2.13
N LEU A 34 7.08 -5.23 1.55
CA LEU A 34 6.54 -4.52 0.39
C LEU A 34 6.22 -5.46 -0.79
N PHE A 35 7.07 -6.46 -1.04
CA PHE A 35 6.92 -7.36 -2.19
C PHE A 35 5.70 -8.26 -2.06
N TYR A 36 5.33 -8.66 -0.83
CA TYR A 36 4.08 -9.40 -0.61
C TYR A 36 2.86 -8.58 -1.01
N GLY A 37 2.86 -7.27 -0.68
CA GLY A 37 1.79 -6.36 -1.10
C GLY A 37 1.73 -6.18 -2.62
N LEU A 38 2.89 -5.98 -3.27
CA LEU A 38 2.96 -5.82 -4.73
C LEU A 38 2.52 -7.09 -5.47
N GLU A 39 2.91 -8.27 -4.97
CA GLU A 39 2.47 -9.57 -5.49
C GLU A 39 0.96 -9.76 -5.31
N ALA A 40 0.41 -9.45 -4.13
CA ALA A 40 -1.02 -9.54 -3.87
C ALA A 40 -1.85 -8.62 -4.79
N ILE A 41 -1.33 -7.41 -5.09
CA ILE A 41 -1.92 -6.47 -6.03
C ILE A 41 -1.91 -7.05 -7.46
N ARG A 42 -0.76 -7.57 -7.90
CA ARG A 42 -0.63 -8.24 -9.21
C ARG A 42 -1.59 -9.44 -9.31
N ASP A 43 -1.65 -10.28 -8.31
CA ASP A 43 -2.46 -11.49 -8.28
C ASP A 43 -3.96 -11.18 -8.28
N ALA A 44 -4.36 -9.98 -7.82
CA ALA A 44 -5.70 -9.42 -7.98
C ALA A 44 -5.96 -8.82 -9.38
N GLY A 45 -5.02 -8.98 -10.32
CA GLY A 45 -5.14 -8.52 -11.71
C GLY A 45 -4.85 -7.03 -11.90
N ILE A 46 -4.17 -6.38 -10.95
CA ILE A 46 -3.82 -4.95 -11.03
C ILE A 46 -2.34 -4.83 -11.39
N THR A 47 -2.04 -4.26 -12.54
CA THR A 47 -0.68 -4.15 -13.07
C THR A 47 -0.12 -2.73 -13.07
N ASP A 48 -0.96 -1.70 -12.96
CA ASP A 48 -0.54 -0.29 -12.84
C ASP A 48 -0.47 0.10 -11.37
N VAL A 49 0.74 0.37 -10.87
CA VAL A 49 1.00 0.61 -9.45
C VAL A 49 1.71 1.94 -9.24
N GLY A 50 1.07 2.88 -8.56
CA GLY A 50 1.71 4.08 -8.03
C GLY A 50 2.30 3.78 -6.64
N ILE A 51 3.57 4.08 -6.43
CA ILE A 51 4.19 3.97 -5.11
C ILE A 51 4.48 5.36 -4.56
N ILE A 52 3.81 5.71 -3.46
CA ILE A 52 4.10 6.94 -2.72
C ILE A 52 5.41 6.76 -1.98
N VAL A 53 6.37 7.62 -2.24
CA VAL A 53 7.71 7.59 -1.66
C VAL A 53 8.07 8.91 -0.99
N GLY A 54 8.80 8.83 0.11
CA GLY A 54 9.38 9.97 0.82
C GLY A 54 10.91 9.89 0.83
N ASP A 55 11.51 10.15 1.99
CA ASP A 55 12.99 10.15 2.18
C ASP A 55 13.66 8.82 1.79
N THR A 56 12.93 7.71 1.89
CA THR A 56 13.43 6.37 1.54
C THR A 56 13.27 5.99 0.07
N ARG A 57 12.94 6.97 -0.79
CA ARG A 57 12.76 6.78 -2.22
C ARG A 57 13.91 6.02 -2.90
N PRO A 58 15.19 6.39 -2.72
CA PRO A 58 16.29 5.70 -3.40
C PRO A 58 16.36 4.21 -3.07
N GLU A 59 16.06 3.84 -1.81
CA GLU A 59 16.05 2.44 -1.37
C GLU A 59 14.90 1.65 -1.99
N ILE A 60 13.70 2.23 -2.02
CA ILE A 60 12.52 1.61 -2.62
C ILE A 60 12.71 1.45 -4.13
N GLU A 61 13.19 2.48 -4.81
CA GLU A 61 13.49 2.43 -6.25
C GLU A 61 14.55 1.38 -6.59
N ALA A 62 15.61 1.30 -5.78
CA ALA A 62 16.66 0.29 -5.98
C ALA A 62 16.14 -1.15 -5.78
N ALA A 63 15.20 -1.35 -4.85
CA ALA A 63 14.63 -2.66 -4.57
C ALA A 63 13.57 -3.12 -5.59
N VAL A 64 12.70 -2.23 -6.01
CA VAL A 64 11.52 -2.56 -6.85
C VAL A 64 11.77 -2.32 -8.35
N GLY A 65 12.62 -1.35 -8.69
CA GLY A 65 12.89 -0.96 -10.08
C GLY A 65 11.65 -0.42 -10.79
N ASP A 66 11.49 -0.77 -12.04
CA ASP A 66 10.31 -0.42 -12.86
C ASP A 66 9.09 -1.35 -12.63
N GLY A 67 9.24 -2.37 -11.79
CA GLY A 67 8.22 -3.36 -11.49
C GLY A 67 8.15 -4.53 -12.46
N SER A 68 8.89 -4.52 -13.56
CA SER A 68 8.84 -5.57 -14.59
C SER A 68 9.19 -6.96 -14.05
N ALA A 69 10.14 -7.05 -13.12
CA ALA A 69 10.50 -8.30 -12.45
C ALA A 69 9.35 -8.91 -11.61
N LEU A 70 8.38 -8.09 -11.21
CA LEU A 70 7.19 -8.50 -10.47
C LEU A 70 5.95 -8.64 -11.38
N GLY A 71 6.07 -8.35 -12.68
CA GLY A 71 4.96 -8.37 -13.63
C GLY A 71 3.99 -7.20 -13.48
N ILE A 72 4.45 -6.07 -12.95
CA ILE A 72 3.71 -4.81 -12.79
C ILE A 72 4.47 -3.65 -13.44
N ARG A 73 3.82 -2.51 -13.59
CA ARG A 73 4.42 -1.24 -14.02
C ARG A 73 4.32 -0.25 -12.86
N VAL A 74 5.48 0.25 -12.43
CA VAL A 74 5.57 1.15 -11.28
C VAL A 74 5.75 2.59 -11.69
N THR A 75 4.99 3.48 -11.06
CA THR A 75 5.16 4.94 -11.09
C THR A 75 5.46 5.43 -9.68
N TYR A 76 6.60 6.07 -9.48
CA TYR A 76 6.97 6.64 -8.18
C TYR A 76 6.42 8.05 -8.03
N ILE A 77 5.68 8.29 -6.96
CA ILE A 77 5.00 9.56 -6.66
C ILE A 77 5.61 10.13 -5.38
N PRO A 78 6.37 11.23 -5.47
CA PRO A 78 7.02 11.80 -4.29
C PRO A 78 6.02 12.48 -3.36
N GLN A 79 6.13 12.21 -2.06
CA GLN A 79 5.45 12.91 -0.99
C GLN A 79 6.49 13.66 -0.15
N GLU A 80 6.56 14.97 -0.28
CA GLU A 80 7.59 15.81 0.36
C GLU A 80 7.47 15.85 1.88
N ALA A 81 6.27 15.67 2.42
CA ALA A 81 6.01 15.63 3.86
C ALA A 81 4.93 14.60 4.20
N PRO A 82 4.98 13.95 5.39
CA PRO A 82 4.03 12.92 5.80
C PRO A 82 2.68 13.52 6.25
N LEU A 83 1.94 14.11 5.32
CA LEU A 83 0.67 14.81 5.55
C LEU A 83 -0.56 13.88 5.59
N GLY A 84 -0.35 12.58 5.71
CA GLY A 84 -1.40 11.57 5.88
C GLY A 84 -1.90 10.95 4.57
N LEU A 85 -2.87 10.01 4.72
CA LEU A 85 -3.38 9.17 3.63
C LEU A 85 -4.13 9.98 2.58
N GLY A 86 -4.98 10.92 3.00
CA GLY A 86 -5.73 11.79 2.09
C GLY A 86 -4.81 12.63 1.20
N HIS A 87 -3.72 13.15 1.74
CA HIS A 87 -2.73 13.89 0.96
C HIS A 87 -2.04 12.97 -0.07
N ALA A 88 -1.73 11.72 0.29
CA ALA A 88 -1.15 10.75 -0.64
C ALA A 88 -2.06 10.50 -1.85
N VAL A 89 -3.37 10.41 -1.65
CA VAL A 89 -4.35 10.30 -2.75
C VAL A 89 -4.39 11.56 -3.60
N LEU A 90 -4.38 12.74 -2.96
CA LEU A 90 -4.42 14.03 -3.69
C LEU A 90 -3.22 14.22 -4.62
N ILE A 91 -2.00 13.91 -4.17
CA ILE A 91 -0.80 14.04 -5.01
C ILE A 91 -0.72 12.96 -6.10
N ALA A 92 -1.43 11.84 -5.91
CA ALA A 92 -1.54 10.78 -6.91
C ALA A 92 -2.64 11.01 -7.94
N ARG A 93 -3.37 12.14 -7.89
CA ARG A 93 -4.54 12.41 -8.74
C ARG A 93 -4.25 12.27 -10.22
N GLU A 94 -3.12 12.77 -10.69
CA GLU A 94 -2.74 12.67 -12.10
C GLU A 94 -2.52 11.20 -12.51
N PHE A 95 -1.87 10.41 -11.65
CA PHE A 95 -1.67 8.97 -11.88
C PHE A 95 -2.99 8.21 -11.83
N LEU A 96 -3.84 8.48 -10.85
CA LEU A 96 -5.11 7.78 -10.65
C LEU A 96 -6.13 8.12 -11.75
N ALA A 97 -6.18 9.39 -12.17
CA ALA A 97 -7.19 9.92 -13.09
C ALA A 97 -8.61 9.59 -12.62
N ASP A 98 -9.45 9.00 -13.50
CA ASP A 98 -10.83 8.59 -13.19
C ASP A 98 -10.95 7.07 -12.94
N ASP A 99 -9.82 6.38 -12.72
CA ASP A 99 -9.81 4.95 -12.44
C ASP A 99 -10.20 4.64 -10.99
N ASP A 100 -10.97 3.58 -10.80
CA ASP A 100 -11.04 2.92 -9.48
C ASP A 100 -9.63 2.51 -9.04
N PHE A 101 -9.38 2.53 -7.74
CA PHE A 101 -8.08 2.14 -7.23
C PHE A 101 -8.12 1.43 -5.88
N VAL A 102 -7.12 0.58 -5.65
CA VAL A 102 -6.83 -0.01 -4.35
C VAL A 102 -5.76 0.84 -3.66
N MET A 103 -6.03 1.30 -2.44
CA MET A 103 -5.01 1.89 -1.58
C MET A 103 -4.46 0.81 -0.65
N TYR A 104 -3.14 0.59 -0.70
CA TYR A 104 -2.44 -0.44 0.07
C TYR A 104 -1.31 0.15 0.90
N LEU A 105 -1.25 -0.16 2.18
CA LEU A 105 -0.12 0.24 3.02
C LEU A 105 1.05 -0.70 2.79
N GLY A 106 2.19 -0.17 2.33
CA GLY A 106 3.35 -0.96 1.90
C GLY A 106 4.06 -1.77 2.99
N ASP A 107 3.69 -1.59 4.26
CA ASP A 107 4.13 -2.37 5.41
C ASP A 107 3.09 -3.36 5.92
N ASN A 108 1.97 -3.51 5.24
CA ASN A 108 0.95 -4.50 5.58
C ASN A 108 1.28 -5.85 4.95
N PHE A 109 0.97 -6.90 5.69
CA PHE A 109 1.01 -8.28 5.23
C PHE A 109 -0.38 -8.91 5.41
N ILE A 110 -1.08 -9.17 4.30
CA ILE A 110 -2.44 -9.70 4.29
C ILE A 110 -2.38 -11.18 3.87
N ILE A 111 -2.70 -12.05 4.81
CA ILE A 111 -2.77 -13.51 4.55
C ILE A 111 -3.92 -13.77 3.57
N GLY A 112 -3.64 -14.50 2.50
CA GLY A 112 -4.62 -14.78 1.44
C GLY A 112 -4.71 -13.71 0.36
N GLY A 113 -3.99 -12.59 0.50
CA GLY A 113 -3.99 -11.51 -0.49
C GLY A 113 -5.25 -10.65 -0.48
N ILE A 114 -5.55 -9.98 -1.61
CA ILE A 114 -6.65 -9.04 -1.75
C ILE A 114 -7.59 -9.34 -2.92
N SER A 115 -7.44 -10.48 -3.58
CA SER A 115 -8.22 -10.82 -4.78
C SER A 115 -9.72 -10.84 -4.50
N ASP A 116 -10.15 -11.48 -3.41
CA ASP A 116 -11.57 -11.54 -3.03
C ASP A 116 -12.16 -10.15 -2.72
N LEU A 117 -11.36 -9.28 -2.11
CA LEU A 117 -11.75 -7.89 -1.83
C LEU A 117 -11.96 -7.11 -3.13
N VAL A 118 -11.02 -7.20 -4.07
CA VAL A 118 -11.08 -6.55 -5.38
C VAL A 118 -12.24 -7.07 -6.21
N ASP A 119 -12.44 -8.37 -6.23
CA ASP A 119 -13.54 -9.00 -6.95
C ASP A 119 -14.90 -8.66 -6.32
N GLY A 120 -14.98 -8.57 -5.00
CA GLY A 120 -16.17 -8.11 -4.28
C GLY A 120 -16.53 -6.68 -4.67
N PHE A 121 -15.57 -5.77 -4.69
CA PHE A 121 -15.74 -4.38 -5.11
C PHE A 121 -16.27 -4.30 -6.55
N LYS A 122 -15.62 -5.00 -7.48
CA LYS A 122 -16.04 -5.00 -8.91
C LYS A 122 -17.45 -5.54 -9.14
N ARG A 123 -17.91 -6.50 -8.33
CA ARG A 123 -19.28 -7.08 -8.45
C ARG A 123 -20.35 -6.24 -7.79
N GLY A 124 -20.03 -5.62 -6.65
CA GLY A 124 -21.02 -4.98 -5.79
C GLY A 124 -21.25 -3.50 -6.07
N GLY A 125 -20.32 -2.83 -6.73
CA GLY A 125 -20.38 -1.41 -7.07
C GLY A 125 -20.51 -0.45 -5.88
N PRO A 126 -19.93 -0.72 -4.67
CA PRO A 126 -19.93 0.29 -3.61
C PRO A 126 -19.02 1.45 -4.00
N ASP A 127 -19.31 2.66 -3.49
CA ASP A 127 -18.43 3.82 -3.73
C ASP A 127 -17.06 3.64 -3.07
N ALA A 128 -16.99 2.89 -1.96
CA ALA A 128 -15.75 2.51 -1.28
C ALA A 128 -15.92 1.19 -0.51
N GLN A 129 -14.83 0.45 -0.40
CA GLN A 129 -14.76 -0.79 0.38
C GLN A 129 -13.48 -0.80 1.19
N ILE A 130 -13.54 -1.19 2.47
CA ILE A 130 -12.37 -1.28 3.35
C ILE A 130 -12.26 -2.67 3.96
N LEU A 131 -11.01 -3.10 4.17
CA LEU A 131 -10.71 -4.31 4.92
C LEU A 131 -10.56 -3.96 6.40
N LEU A 132 -11.34 -4.60 7.26
CA LEU A 132 -11.31 -4.44 8.69
C LEU A 132 -10.79 -5.70 9.38
N THR A 133 -10.08 -5.51 10.49
CA THR A 133 -9.67 -6.59 11.38
C THR A 133 -9.93 -6.21 12.83
N LYS A 134 -10.26 -7.21 13.66
CA LYS A 134 -10.40 -7.00 15.10
C LYS A 134 -9.02 -6.88 15.73
N VAL A 135 -8.87 -5.92 16.64
CA VAL A 135 -7.62 -5.66 17.37
C VAL A 135 -7.90 -5.58 18.87
N ASP A 136 -6.96 -6.05 19.70
CA ASP A 136 -7.12 -6.05 21.15
C ASP A 136 -6.96 -4.64 21.77
N ASN A 137 -6.16 -3.78 21.13
CA ASN A 137 -5.87 -2.43 21.62
C ASN A 137 -6.32 -1.37 20.59
N PRO A 138 -7.63 -1.08 20.48
CA PRO A 138 -8.18 -0.21 19.46
C PRO A 138 -7.68 1.25 19.56
N GLN A 139 -7.24 1.70 20.73
CA GLN A 139 -6.76 3.08 20.94
C GLN A 139 -5.52 3.44 20.10
N GLN A 140 -4.85 2.44 19.52
CA GLN A 140 -3.65 2.62 18.70
C GLN A 140 -3.94 2.64 17.19
N PHE A 141 -5.21 2.45 16.81
CA PHE A 141 -5.63 2.26 15.42
C PHE A 141 -6.77 3.21 15.03
N GLY A 142 -6.98 3.37 13.74
CA GLY A 142 -8.22 3.92 13.22
C GLY A 142 -9.35 2.92 13.45
N ILE A 143 -10.48 3.38 13.95
CA ILE A 143 -11.65 2.56 14.28
C ILE A 143 -12.76 2.85 13.29
N ALA A 144 -13.39 1.81 12.77
CA ALA A 144 -14.65 1.93 12.06
C ALA A 144 -15.82 1.72 13.02
N GLU A 145 -16.77 2.64 13.01
CA GLU A 145 -18.09 2.46 13.60
C GLU A 145 -19.00 1.87 12.52
N LEU A 146 -19.67 0.77 12.84
CA LEU A 146 -20.52 0.07 11.88
C LEU A 146 -21.97 0.31 12.25
N ASP A 147 -22.79 0.66 11.26
CA ASP A 147 -24.22 0.69 11.41
C ASP A 147 -24.79 -0.74 11.43
N ASP A 148 -25.88 -0.96 12.15
CA ASP A 148 -26.65 -2.19 12.11
C ASP A 148 -27.35 -2.29 10.74
N ALA A 149 -26.75 -3.06 9.80
CA ALA A 149 -27.30 -3.32 8.48
C ALA A 149 -28.02 -4.66 8.42
#